data_7afa6ee3c3585b5dc03317380c6ae738
#
_entry.id   7afa6ee3c3585b5dc03317380c6ae738
#
_cell.length_a   1.000
_cell.length_b   1.000
_cell.length_c   1.000
_cell.angle_alpha   90.00
_cell.angle_beta   90.00
_cell.angle_gamma   90.00
#
_symmetry.space_group_name_H-M   'P 1'
#
loop_
_entity.id
_entity.type
_entity.pdbx_description
1 polymer ?
#
loop_
_entity_poly.entity_id
_entity_poly.type
_entity_poly.pdbx_seq_one_letter_code
_entity_poly.pdbx_strand_id
1 'polypeptide(L)'
;MNTKLRLIVMNFLQFAVWGAYLTSMGSYLFNAGLASKIGLFYACQGIVSMFMPAIIGIIADRYVQAQKMLGICHTLAAAFMLGAGYYGLQAGTTPDFGTLFTLYAFSVAFYMPTLALSNSVAYTVLRKAGEDTVKAFPPIRVFGTVGFICSMLAVDFLGFQTTAMQYIASGVLGILLGVYAFTLPSCPTATADSEKKSLVEALGLKAFALFKQKKMAIFFIFSMLLGVSLQITNGFANPFINSFKAIPEFADSFGANHANALISLSQISETLCILLIPFCLKRFGIKRVMLIAMLAWVLRFGLFGAGNPGGGVWMLILSMIVYGVAFDFFNISGSLFVDTETDSSIRSSAQGLFMIMTNGIGATIGTLGAQAVVDKFVFSQPEGLAQVAGWSTAWYVFAAYALVVAVLFAIVFKYKHDPAKMQ
;
A
#
# COMPACT_ATOMS: atom_id res chain seq x y z
N MET A 1 -4.56 -2.43 -31.34
CA MET A 1 -5.02 -2.82 -29.99
C MET A 1 -5.93 -1.70 -29.48
N ASN A 2 -7.13 -2.04 -28.97
CA ASN A 2 -8.11 -1.07 -28.47
C ASN A 2 -7.50 -0.26 -27.30
N THR A 3 -7.83 1.03 -27.20
CA THR A 3 -7.34 1.95 -26.16
C THR A 3 -7.56 1.40 -24.74
N LYS A 4 -8.74 0.86 -24.45
CA LYS A 4 -9.05 0.24 -23.16
C LYS A 4 -8.13 -0.94 -22.84
N LEU A 5 -7.87 -1.81 -23.82
CA LEU A 5 -6.97 -2.94 -23.64
C LEU A 5 -5.52 -2.50 -23.35
N ARG A 6 -5.06 -1.42 -23.98
CA ARG A 6 -3.73 -0.84 -23.69
C ARG A 6 -3.63 -0.38 -22.23
N LEU A 7 -4.66 0.27 -21.73
CA LEU A 7 -4.70 0.74 -20.34
C LEU A 7 -4.87 -0.39 -19.33
N ILE A 8 -5.59 -1.46 -19.70
CA ILE A 8 -5.69 -2.69 -18.90
C ILE A 8 -4.31 -3.32 -18.72
N VAL A 9 -3.55 -3.50 -19.79
CA VAL A 9 -2.19 -4.07 -19.74
C VAL A 9 -1.28 -3.19 -18.90
N MET A 10 -1.34 -1.86 -19.08
CA MET A 10 -0.58 -0.91 -18.26
C MET A 10 -0.90 -1.05 -16.77
N ASN A 11 -2.18 -1.06 -16.40
CA ASN A 11 -2.59 -1.19 -15.00
C ASN A 11 -2.23 -2.55 -14.42
N PHE A 12 -2.40 -3.63 -15.17
CA PHE A 12 -1.99 -4.96 -14.75
C PHE A 12 -0.50 -4.99 -14.41
N LEU A 13 0.36 -4.55 -15.32
CA LEU A 13 1.81 -4.55 -15.10
C LEU A 13 2.22 -3.57 -13.98
N GLN A 14 1.58 -2.40 -13.88
CA GLN A 14 1.85 -1.39 -12.85
C GLN A 14 1.80 -1.99 -11.45
N PHE A 15 0.78 -2.77 -11.15
CA PHE A 15 0.59 -3.37 -9.84
C PHE A 15 1.23 -4.76 -9.72
N ALA A 16 1.44 -5.47 -10.82
CA ALA A 16 2.20 -6.71 -10.84
C ALA A 16 3.66 -6.49 -10.39
N VAL A 17 4.29 -5.39 -10.79
CA VAL A 17 5.62 -4.98 -10.30
C VAL A 17 5.66 -4.91 -8.78
N TRP A 18 4.64 -4.33 -8.17
CA TRP A 18 4.57 -4.15 -6.72
C TRP A 18 4.20 -5.44 -5.98
N GLY A 19 3.22 -6.18 -6.50
CA GLY A 19 2.75 -7.43 -5.95
C GLY A 19 3.84 -8.52 -5.90
N ALA A 20 4.83 -8.44 -6.78
CA ALA A 20 5.93 -9.41 -6.82
C ALA A 20 6.80 -9.41 -5.54
N TYR A 21 6.86 -8.30 -4.79
CA TYR A 21 7.71 -8.25 -3.59
C TYR A 21 7.04 -7.66 -2.35
N LEU A 22 5.99 -6.83 -2.48
CA LEU A 22 5.49 -6.03 -1.37
C LEU A 22 5.13 -6.88 -0.15
N THR A 23 4.43 -7.98 -0.32
CA THR A 23 3.94 -8.80 0.79
C THR A 23 4.96 -9.81 1.31
N SER A 24 5.94 -10.22 0.50
CA SER A 24 6.91 -11.27 0.83
C SER A 24 8.31 -10.76 1.15
N MET A 25 8.59 -9.48 0.90
CA MET A 25 9.91 -8.88 1.17
C MET A 25 10.36 -9.07 2.62
N GLY A 26 9.44 -9.00 3.58
CA GLY A 26 9.75 -9.23 4.99
C GLY A 26 10.35 -10.61 5.25
N SER A 27 9.83 -11.66 4.62
CA SER A 27 10.36 -13.02 4.74
C SER A 27 11.72 -13.17 4.08
N TYR A 28 11.95 -12.53 2.94
CA TYR A 28 13.28 -12.49 2.36
C TYR A 28 14.29 -11.80 3.28
N LEU A 29 13.95 -10.62 3.81
CA LEU A 29 14.83 -9.87 4.71
C LEU A 29 15.11 -10.64 6.01
N PHE A 30 14.11 -11.35 6.54
CA PHE A 30 14.32 -12.23 7.68
C PHE A 30 15.39 -13.31 7.36
N ASN A 31 15.21 -14.03 6.26
CA ASN A 31 16.15 -15.09 5.84
C ASN A 31 17.54 -14.55 5.45
N ALA A 32 17.62 -13.29 5.04
CA ALA A 32 18.86 -12.60 4.72
C ALA A 32 19.57 -12.00 5.94
N GLY A 33 19.15 -12.34 7.17
CA GLY A 33 19.75 -11.80 8.40
C GLY A 33 19.44 -10.32 8.66
N LEU A 34 18.47 -9.73 7.95
CA LEU A 34 18.06 -8.32 8.05
C LEU A 34 16.70 -8.16 8.72
N ALA A 35 16.30 -9.10 9.59
CA ALA A 35 15.01 -9.09 10.27
C ALA A 35 14.72 -7.76 11.00
N SER A 36 15.73 -7.20 11.71
CA SER A 36 15.60 -5.90 12.42
C SER A 36 15.51 -4.68 11.50
N LYS A 37 15.58 -4.86 10.19
CA LYS A 37 15.52 -3.79 9.18
C LYS A 37 14.25 -3.81 8.34
N ILE A 38 13.37 -4.80 8.52
CA ILE A 38 12.11 -4.94 7.74
C ILE A 38 11.32 -3.65 7.78
N GLY A 39 11.06 -3.09 8.97
CA GLY A 39 10.31 -1.85 9.13
C GLY A 39 10.91 -0.67 8.37
N LEU A 40 12.25 -0.59 8.26
CA LEU A 40 12.92 0.48 7.54
C LEU A 40 12.71 0.38 6.02
N PHE A 41 12.72 -0.83 5.45
CA PHE A 41 12.40 -1.03 4.03
C PHE A 41 10.97 -0.58 3.70
N TYR A 42 9.99 -0.91 4.55
CA TYR A 42 8.60 -0.46 4.34
C TYR A 42 8.41 1.03 4.65
N ALA A 43 9.10 1.57 5.65
CA ALA A 43 9.09 3.01 5.95
C ALA A 43 9.62 3.85 4.78
N CYS A 44 10.62 3.34 4.05
CA CYS A 44 11.15 3.98 2.85
C CYS A 44 10.06 4.27 1.81
N GLN A 45 9.11 3.34 1.60
CA GLN A 45 7.98 3.55 0.70
C GLN A 45 7.11 4.73 1.15
N GLY A 46 6.79 4.81 2.45
CA GLY A 46 6.01 5.90 3.01
C GLY A 46 6.71 7.26 2.87
N ILE A 47 7.98 7.32 3.22
CA ILE A 47 8.80 8.55 3.12
C ILE A 47 8.87 9.03 1.67
N VAL A 48 9.24 8.14 0.75
CA VAL A 48 9.37 8.47 -0.68
C VAL A 48 8.04 8.93 -1.28
N SER A 49 6.93 8.31 -0.88
CA SER A 49 5.59 8.66 -1.35
C SER A 49 5.14 10.07 -0.97
N MET A 50 5.76 10.68 0.04
CA MET A 50 5.43 12.07 0.43
C MET A 50 5.98 13.11 -0.54
N PHE A 51 7.12 12.84 -1.20
CA PHE A 51 7.84 13.86 -1.96
C PHE A 51 7.98 13.53 -3.45
N MET A 52 8.32 12.30 -3.79
CA MET A 52 8.67 11.93 -5.17
C MET A 52 7.52 12.07 -6.17
N PRO A 53 6.25 11.75 -5.84
CA PRO A 53 5.15 11.97 -6.78
C PRO A 53 4.98 13.43 -7.19
N ALA A 54 5.20 14.37 -6.26
CA ALA A 54 5.12 15.80 -6.57
C ALA A 54 6.27 16.26 -7.47
N ILE A 55 7.50 15.82 -7.18
CA ILE A 55 8.69 16.16 -7.97
C ILE A 55 8.56 15.63 -9.40
N ILE A 56 8.28 14.36 -9.54
CA ILE A 56 8.15 13.71 -10.86
C ILE A 56 6.92 14.23 -11.61
N GLY A 57 5.82 14.52 -10.90
CA GLY A 57 4.62 15.12 -11.49
C GLY A 57 4.90 16.48 -12.12
N ILE A 58 5.64 17.36 -11.44
CA ILE A 58 6.05 18.67 -12.00
C ILE A 58 6.91 18.48 -13.27
N ILE A 59 7.83 17.52 -13.25
CA ILE A 59 8.68 17.25 -14.42
C ILE A 59 7.83 16.70 -15.58
N ALA A 60 6.89 15.80 -15.32
CA ALA A 60 5.99 15.25 -16.33
C ALA A 60 5.05 16.33 -16.90
N ASP A 61 4.53 17.21 -16.06
CA ASP A 61 3.63 18.26 -16.51
C ASP A 61 4.33 19.29 -17.42
N ARG A 62 5.61 19.57 -17.18
CA ARG A 62 6.34 20.67 -17.85
C ARG A 62 7.24 20.24 -18.99
N TYR A 63 7.95 19.13 -18.85
CA TYR A 63 9.11 18.84 -19.69
C TYR A 63 9.02 17.52 -20.45
N VAL A 64 8.34 16.52 -19.89
CA VAL A 64 8.33 15.17 -20.46
C VAL A 64 6.89 14.64 -20.48
N GLN A 65 6.44 14.18 -21.62
CA GLN A 65 5.11 13.58 -21.75
C GLN A 65 4.88 12.47 -20.72
N ALA A 66 3.72 12.46 -20.07
CA ALA A 66 3.44 11.59 -18.91
C ALA A 66 3.68 10.10 -19.20
N GLN A 67 3.32 9.58 -20.38
CA GLN A 67 3.59 8.19 -20.74
C GLN A 67 5.08 7.90 -20.91
N LYS A 68 5.88 8.88 -21.39
CA LYS A 68 7.33 8.73 -21.49
C LYS A 68 7.98 8.78 -20.10
N MET A 69 7.51 9.69 -19.24
CA MET A 69 7.96 9.76 -17.85
C MET A 69 7.63 8.46 -17.11
N LEU A 70 6.45 7.88 -17.32
CA LEU A 70 6.09 6.58 -16.80
C LEU A 70 7.09 5.49 -17.23
N GLY A 71 7.45 5.47 -18.53
CA GLY A 71 8.44 4.55 -19.08
C GLY A 71 9.83 4.73 -18.47
N ILE A 72 10.30 5.97 -18.35
CA ILE A 72 11.61 6.29 -17.73
C ILE A 72 11.63 5.86 -16.26
N CYS A 73 10.63 6.24 -15.48
CA CYS A 73 10.54 5.88 -14.07
C CYS A 73 10.52 4.37 -13.85
N HIS A 74 9.72 3.63 -14.64
CA HIS A 74 9.70 2.17 -14.53
C HIS A 74 11.01 1.52 -14.95
N THR A 75 11.66 2.00 -15.98
CA THR A 75 12.96 1.48 -16.42
C THR A 75 14.04 1.70 -15.36
N LEU A 76 14.10 2.91 -14.78
CA LEU A 76 15.04 3.20 -13.69
C LEU A 76 14.73 2.40 -12.43
N ALA A 77 13.47 2.37 -12.00
CA ALA A 77 13.04 1.57 -10.86
C ALA A 77 13.40 0.09 -11.03
N ALA A 78 13.14 -0.45 -12.22
CA ALA A 78 13.44 -1.83 -12.55
C ALA A 78 14.95 -2.13 -12.59
N ALA A 79 15.75 -1.22 -13.12
CA ALA A 79 17.21 -1.38 -13.14
C ALA A 79 17.77 -1.49 -11.72
N PHE A 80 17.35 -0.60 -10.81
CA PHE A 80 17.74 -0.68 -9.40
C PHE A 80 17.19 -1.92 -8.69
N MET A 81 15.95 -2.34 -9.00
CA MET A 81 15.36 -3.54 -8.41
C MET A 81 16.06 -4.82 -8.89
N LEU A 82 16.42 -4.90 -10.19
CA LEU A 82 17.24 -5.99 -10.72
C LEU A 82 18.63 -6.00 -10.07
N GLY A 83 19.23 -4.82 -9.86
CA GLY A 83 20.48 -4.67 -9.12
C GLY A 83 20.38 -5.20 -7.69
N ALA A 84 19.31 -4.84 -6.97
CA ALA A 84 19.04 -5.33 -5.62
C ALA A 84 18.84 -6.86 -5.61
N GLY A 85 18.09 -7.39 -6.57
CA GLY A 85 17.86 -8.82 -6.71
C GLY A 85 19.14 -9.59 -7.03
N TYR A 86 19.92 -9.11 -8.01
CA TYR A 86 21.20 -9.71 -8.35
C TYR A 86 22.18 -9.70 -7.17
N TYR A 87 22.32 -8.54 -6.52
CA TYR A 87 23.17 -8.41 -5.33
C TYR A 87 22.71 -9.35 -4.21
N GLY A 88 21.41 -9.40 -3.92
CA GLY A 88 20.86 -10.29 -2.90
C GLY A 88 21.09 -11.77 -3.19
N LEU A 89 21.01 -12.19 -4.46
CA LEU A 89 21.33 -13.58 -4.87
C LEU A 89 22.80 -13.90 -4.70
N GLN A 90 23.70 -12.97 -5.02
CA GLN A 90 25.16 -13.17 -4.84
C GLN A 90 25.56 -13.18 -3.37
N ALA A 91 24.98 -12.32 -2.55
CA ALA A 91 25.29 -12.21 -1.12
C ALA A 91 24.67 -13.35 -0.28
N GLY A 92 23.69 -14.06 -0.80
CA GLY A 92 23.03 -15.19 -0.14
C GLY A 92 22.31 -14.76 1.15
N THR A 93 22.75 -15.29 2.29
CA THR A 93 22.13 -15.05 3.61
C THR A 93 22.74 -13.87 4.38
N THR A 94 23.73 -13.19 3.82
CA THR A 94 24.47 -12.12 4.50
C THR A 94 24.72 -10.89 3.62
N PRO A 95 23.68 -10.33 2.97
CA PRO A 95 23.83 -9.09 2.21
C PRO A 95 24.19 -7.93 3.15
N ASP A 96 25.07 -7.04 2.68
CA ASP A 96 25.29 -5.77 3.36
C ASP A 96 24.01 -4.92 3.29
N PHE A 97 23.54 -4.48 4.46
CA PHE A 97 22.34 -3.67 4.56
C PHE A 97 22.42 -2.40 3.73
N GLY A 98 23.55 -1.66 3.82
CA GLY A 98 23.70 -0.38 3.12
C GLY A 98 23.55 -0.52 1.61
N THR A 99 24.20 -1.52 1.03
CA THR A 99 24.14 -1.79 -0.41
C THR A 99 22.74 -2.21 -0.86
N LEU A 100 22.14 -3.19 -0.17
CA LEU A 100 20.79 -3.68 -0.53
C LEU A 100 19.75 -2.60 -0.37
N PHE A 101 19.78 -1.86 0.76
CA PHE A 101 18.83 -0.80 1.05
C PHE A 101 18.94 0.37 0.07
N THR A 102 20.16 0.76 -0.32
CA THR A 102 20.37 1.84 -1.28
C THR A 102 19.79 1.49 -2.64
N LEU A 103 20.06 0.29 -3.16
CA LEU A 103 19.47 -0.16 -4.44
C LEU A 103 17.94 -0.21 -4.37
N TYR A 104 17.40 -0.75 -3.29
CA TYR A 104 15.95 -0.78 -3.06
C TYR A 104 15.36 0.63 -2.95
N ALA A 105 15.97 1.53 -2.20
CA ALA A 105 15.47 2.89 -2.00
C ALA A 105 15.41 3.69 -3.30
N PHE A 106 16.42 3.58 -4.17
CA PHE A 106 16.38 4.20 -5.49
C PHE A 106 15.28 3.59 -6.38
N SER A 107 15.11 2.27 -6.34
CA SER A 107 14.00 1.63 -7.05
C SER A 107 12.66 2.18 -6.61
N VAL A 108 12.41 2.26 -5.31
CA VAL A 108 11.16 2.79 -4.73
C VAL A 108 10.99 4.27 -5.05
N ALA A 109 12.07 5.06 -5.04
CA ALA A 109 12.00 6.49 -5.36
C ALA A 109 11.47 6.75 -6.78
N PHE A 110 11.81 5.89 -7.74
CA PHE A 110 11.27 5.99 -9.11
C PHE A 110 9.94 5.26 -9.29
N TYR A 111 9.66 4.21 -8.50
CA TYR A 111 8.40 3.48 -8.61
C TYR A 111 7.20 4.24 -8.02
N MET A 112 7.32 4.82 -6.82
CA MET A 112 6.17 5.44 -6.13
C MET A 112 5.47 6.54 -6.96
N PRO A 113 6.17 7.41 -7.67
CA PRO A 113 5.53 8.39 -8.56
C PRO A 113 4.70 7.77 -9.67
N THR A 114 5.05 6.55 -10.12
CA THR A 114 4.36 5.90 -11.24
C THR A 114 2.91 5.54 -10.92
N LEU A 115 2.56 5.41 -9.64
CA LEU A 115 1.17 5.18 -9.20
C LEU A 115 0.25 6.34 -9.61
N ALA A 116 0.70 7.57 -9.42
CA ALA A 116 -0.04 8.75 -9.85
C ALA A 116 0.07 8.97 -11.38
N LEU A 117 1.26 8.76 -11.96
CA LEU A 117 1.49 8.90 -13.40
C LEU A 117 0.62 7.94 -14.22
N SER A 118 0.51 6.68 -13.82
CA SER A 118 -0.32 5.69 -14.53
C SER A 118 -1.80 6.10 -14.57
N ASN A 119 -2.31 6.64 -13.47
CA ASN A 119 -3.66 7.19 -13.43
C ASN A 119 -3.80 8.41 -14.34
N SER A 120 -2.84 9.33 -14.32
CA SER A 120 -2.82 10.52 -15.19
C SER A 120 -2.80 10.14 -16.66
N VAL A 121 -1.98 9.17 -17.04
CA VAL A 121 -1.92 8.62 -18.41
C VAL A 121 -3.27 8.02 -18.79
N ALA A 122 -3.85 7.19 -17.92
CA ALA A 122 -5.14 6.56 -18.19
C ALA A 122 -6.26 7.59 -18.42
N TYR A 123 -6.36 8.59 -17.54
CA TYR A 123 -7.37 9.65 -17.69
C TYR A 123 -7.18 10.49 -18.95
N THR A 124 -5.93 10.82 -19.29
CA THR A 124 -5.63 11.61 -20.49
C THR A 124 -5.97 10.84 -21.76
N VAL A 125 -5.61 9.56 -21.81
CA VAL A 125 -5.87 8.68 -22.94
C VAL A 125 -7.36 8.42 -23.12
N LEU A 126 -8.11 8.18 -22.04
CA LEU A 126 -9.57 8.00 -22.09
C LEU A 126 -10.28 9.27 -22.57
N ARG A 127 -9.90 10.44 -22.06
CA ARG A 127 -10.48 11.72 -22.50
C ARG A 127 -10.22 11.97 -24.00
N LYS A 128 -9.02 11.69 -24.50
CA LYS A 128 -8.70 11.78 -25.92
C LYS A 128 -9.51 10.82 -26.80
N ALA A 129 -9.88 9.67 -26.25
CA ALA A 129 -10.75 8.71 -26.92
C ALA A 129 -12.24 9.08 -26.85
N GLY A 130 -12.62 10.20 -26.22
CA GLY A 130 -14.00 10.62 -26.03
C GLY A 130 -14.77 9.80 -24.99
N GLU A 131 -14.07 9.05 -24.13
CA GLU A 131 -14.68 8.21 -23.11
C GLU A 131 -14.93 9.00 -21.81
N ASP A 132 -16.03 8.69 -21.14
CA ASP A 132 -16.30 9.18 -19.79
C ASP A 132 -15.33 8.49 -18.80
N THR A 133 -14.38 9.25 -18.27
CA THR A 133 -13.35 8.71 -17.36
C THR A 133 -13.92 8.12 -16.09
N VAL A 134 -15.02 8.67 -15.57
CA VAL A 134 -15.66 8.19 -14.33
C VAL A 134 -16.22 6.78 -14.53
N LYS A 135 -16.76 6.49 -15.71
CA LYS A 135 -17.33 5.18 -16.05
C LYS A 135 -16.30 4.21 -16.60
N ALA A 136 -15.34 4.70 -17.41
CA ALA A 136 -14.42 3.85 -18.16
C ALA A 136 -13.19 3.43 -17.34
N PHE A 137 -12.72 4.25 -16.39
CA PHE A 137 -11.49 3.95 -15.64
C PHE A 137 -11.65 2.86 -14.56
N PRO A 138 -12.71 2.81 -13.74
CA PRO A 138 -12.82 1.80 -12.68
C PRO A 138 -12.68 0.36 -13.16
N PRO A 139 -13.34 -0.10 -14.26
CA PRO A 139 -13.12 -1.45 -14.79
C PRO A 139 -11.68 -1.71 -15.23
N ILE A 140 -10.99 -0.69 -15.76
CA ILE A 140 -9.57 -0.80 -16.15
C ILE A 140 -8.70 -0.94 -14.90
N ARG A 141 -8.98 -0.16 -13.85
CA ARG A 141 -8.21 -0.14 -12.60
C ARG A 141 -8.28 -1.47 -11.83
N VAL A 142 -9.39 -2.20 -11.91
CA VAL A 142 -9.52 -3.55 -11.32
C VAL A 142 -8.42 -4.50 -11.81
N PHE A 143 -8.00 -4.41 -13.07
CA PHE A 143 -6.90 -5.22 -13.60
C PHE A 143 -5.55 -4.94 -12.93
N GLY A 144 -5.39 -3.80 -12.27
CA GLY A 144 -4.24 -3.55 -11.40
C GLY A 144 -4.25 -4.51 -10.20
N THR A 145 -5.38 -4.67 -9.51
CA THR A 145 -5.51 -5.65 -8.41
C THR A 145 -5.29 -7.08 -8.91
N VAL A 146 -5.82 -7.42 -10.09
CA VAL A 146 -5.56 -8.73 -10.72
C VAL A 146 -4.07 -8.93 -10.97
N GLY A 147 -3.36 -7.94 -11.51
CA GLY A 147 -1.91 -7.99 -11.74
C GLY A 147 -1.12 -8.18 -10.44
N PHE A 148 -1.50 -7.45 -9.40
CA PHE A 148 -0.91 -7.60 -8.07
C PHE A 148 -1.06 -9.04 -7.54
N ILE A 149 -2.27 -9.58 -7.58
CA ILE A 149 -2.56 -10.94 -7.12
C ILE A 149 -1.80 -11.97 -7.96
N CYS A 150 -1.83 -11.85 -9.29
CA CYS A 150 -1.13 -12.78 -10.18
C CYS A 150 0.37 -12.84 -9.90
N SER A 151 1.01 -11.69 -9.72
CA SER A 151 2.45 -11.65 -9.45
C SER A 151 2.81 -12.17 -8.05
N MET A 152 2.02 -11.83 -7.01
CA MET A 152 2.28 -12.37 -5.67
C MET A 152 2.06 -13.88 -5.58
N LEU A 153 1.07 -14.42 -6.29
CA LEU A 153 0.86 -15.88 -6.39
C LEU A 153 1.98 -16.54 -7.20
N ALA A 154 2.43 -15.94 -8.30
CA ALA A 154 3.56 -16.46 -9.07
C ALA A 154 4.83 -16.53 -8.21
N VAL A 155 5.13 -15.50 -7.43
CA VAL A 155 6.27 -15.47 -6.49
C VAL A 155 6.13 -16.55 -5.42
N ASP A 156 4.92 -16.80 -4.92
CA ASP A 156 4.65 -17.86 -3.95
C ASP A 156 4.89 -19.25 -4.56
N PHE A 157 4.18 -19.60 -5.62
CA PHE A 157 4.24 -20.94 -6.21
C PHE A 157 5.57 -21.27 -6.88
N LEU A 158 6.35 -20.27 -7.28
CA LEU A 158 7.72 -20.44 -7.75
C LEU A 158 8.74 -20.55 -6.61
N GLY A 159 8.32 -20.42 -5.34
CA GLY A 159 9.20 -20.50 -4.18
C GLY A 159 10.09 -19.26 -3.98
N PHE A 160 9.73 -18.11 -4.55
CA PHE A 160 10.56 -16.90 -4.51
C PHE A 160 10.28 -16.00 -3.30
N GLN A 161 9.22 -16.26 -2.52
CA GLN A 161 8.79 -15.38 -1.45
C GLN A 161 9.80 -15.20 -0.30
N THR A 162 10.76 -16.10 -0.16
CA THR A 162 11.81 -16.04 0.86
C THR A 162 13.20 -15.76 0.27
N THR A 163 13.28 -15.39 -0.99
CA THR A 163 14.52 -15.18 -1.73
C THR A 163 14.56 -13.84 -2.44
N ALA A 164 15.75 -13.38 -2.86
CA ALA A 164 15.91 -12.18 -3.68
C ALA A 164 15.32 -12.32 -5.10
N MET A 165 14.90 -13.52 -5.52
CA MET A 165 14.24 -13.74 -6.81
C MET A 165 12.95 -12.93 -6.96
N GLN A 166 12.27 -12.59 -5.86
CA GLN A 166 11.12 -11.69 -5.90
C GLN A 166 11.48 -10.30 -6.45
N TYR A 167 12.68 -9.78 -6.16
CA TYR A 167 13.17 -8.52 -6.73
C TYR A 167 13.49 -8.66 -8.22
N ILE A 168 14.05 -9.79 -8.63
CA ILE A 168 14.28 -10.09 -10.06
C ILE A 168 12.93 -10.13 -10.80
N ALA A 169 11.93 -10.84 -10.26
CA ALA A 169 10.59 -10.91 -10.85
C ALA A 169 9.96 -9.52 -10.99
N SER A 170 10.03 -8.69 -9.95
CA SER A 170 9.57 -7.31 -9.97
C SER A 170 10.30 -6.46 -11.02
N GLY A 171 11.62 -6.58 -11.07
CA GLY A 171 12.45 -5.84 -12.02
C GLY A 171 12.15 -6.21 -13.47
N VAL A 172 11.96 -7.49 -13.77
CA VAL A 172 11.58 -7.95 -15.12
C VAL A 172 10.22 -7.38 -15.53
N LEU A 173 9.21 -7.45 -14.64
CA LEU A 173 7.90 -6.85 -14.91
C LEU A 173 8.01 -5.33 -15.08
N GLY A 174 8.88 -4.67 -14.32
CA GLY A 174 9.15 -3.25 -14.41
C GLY A 174 9.78 -2.84 -15.75
N ILE A 175 10.74 -3.61 -16.26
CA ILE A 175 11.30 -3.40 -17.61
C ILE A 175 10.24 -3.58 -18.70
N LEU A 176 9.41 -4.63 -18.58
CA LEU A 176 8.31 -4.85 -19.52
C LEU A 176 7.36 -3.65 -19.56
N LEU A 177 6.96 -3.14 -18.41
CA LEU A 177 6.11 -1.95 -18.37
C LEU A 177 6.84 -0.69 -18.81
N GLY A 178 8.12 -0.55 -18.47
CA GLY A 178 8.95 0.58 -18.91
C GLY A 178 8.98 0.70 -20.43
N VAL A 179 9.29 -0.39 -21.12
CA VAL A 179 9.28 -0.45 -22.59
C VAL A 179 7.85 -0.25 -23.13
N TYR A 180 6.87 -0.93 -22.55
CA TYR A 180 5.48 -0.84 -22.97
C TYR A 180 4.91 0.58 -22.89
N ALA A 181 5.28 1.34 -21.86
CA ALA A 181 4.81 2.71 -21.64
C ALA A 181 5.14 3.66 -22.82
N PHE A 182 6.27 3.44 -23.50
CA PHE A 182 6.61 4.22 -24.70
C PHE A 182 5.69 3.94 -25.90
N THR A 183 4.96 2.85 -25.89
CA THR A 183 3.98 2.51 -26.92
C THR A 183 2.60 3.11 -26.67
N LEU A 184 2.35 3.65 -25.48
CA LEU A 184 1.06 4.23 -25.10
C LEU A 184 0.77 5.52 -25.88
N PRO A 185 -0.52 5.88 -26.06
CA PRO A 185 -0.88 7.13 -26.72
C PRO A 185 -0.23 8.35 -26.04
N SER A 186 0.20 9.30 -26.85
CA SER A 186 0.88 10.52 -26.39
C SER A 186 -0.01 11.33 -25.44
N CYS A 187 0.55 11.69 -24.28
CA CYS A 187 -0.06 12.59 -23.30
C CYS A 187 0.69 13.93 -23.38
N PRO A 188 0.10 15.00 -23.94
CA PRO A 188 0.80 16.27 -24.10
C PRO A 188 1.16 16.87 -22.76
N THR A 189 2.29 17.58 -22.73
CA THR A 189 2.67 18.43 -21.59
C THR A 189 1.74 19.66 -21.51
N ALA A 190 1.67 20.28 -20.34
CA ALA A 190 0.92 21.50 -20.15
C ALA A 190 1.40 22.61 -21.08
N THR A 191 0.45 23.38 -21.65
CA THR A 191 0.78 24.55 -22.47
C THR A 191 1.36 25.68 -21.64
N ALA A 192 2.09 26.62 -22.25
CA ALA A 192 2.76 27.73 -21.57
C ALA A 192 1.82 28.62 -20.73
N ASP A 193 0.52 28.63 -21.06
CA ASP A 193 -0.53 29.41 -20.37
C ASP A 193 -1.20 28.69 -19.19
N SER A 194 -0.88 27.41 -18.94
CA SER A 194 -1.40 26.72 -17.78
C SER A 194 -0.72 27.22 -16.50
N GLU A 195 -1.50 27.46 -15.44
CA GLU A 195 -0.97 27.88 -14.14
C GLU A 195 0.13 26.92 -13.66
N LYS A 196 1.33 27.47 -13.47
CA LYS A 196 2.50 26.69 -13.00
C LYS A 196 2.32 26.36 -11.53
N LYS A 197 1.91 25.15 -11.22
CA LYS A 197 1.90 24.69 -9.81
C LYS A 197 3.29 24.81 -9.22
N SER A 198 3.40 25.52 -8.09
CA SER A 198 4.63 25.56 -7.32
C SER A 198 4.87 24.21 -6.61
N LEU A 199 6.10 23.93 -6.17
CA LEU A 199 6.39 22.72 -5.37
C LEU A 199 5.53 22.67 -4.10
N VAL A 200 5.29 23.83 -3.47
CA VAL A 200 4.42 23.96 -2.29
C VAL A 200 2.98 23.54 -2.59
N GLU A 201 2.47 23.90 -3.78
CA GLU A 201 1.12 23.49 -4.22
C GLU A 201 1.06 22.01 -4.58
N ALA A 202 2.07 21.51 -5.27
CA ALA A 202 2.15 20.10 -5.67
C ALA A 202 2.29 19.17 -4.46
N LEU A 203 2.99 19.59 -3.40
CA LEU A 203 3.10 18.89 -2.12
C LEU A 203 1.85 19.07 -1.23
N GLY A 204 0.88 19.88 -1.64
CA GLY A 204 -0.32 20.13 -0.84
C GLY A 204 -0.09 20.89 0.47
N LEU A 205 1.05 21.57 0.60
CA LEU A 205 1.45 22.25 1.86
C LEU A 205 0.47 23.35 2.28
N LYS A 206 -0.26 23.95 1.33
CA LYS A 206 -1.33 24.93 1.63
C LYS A 206 -2.43 24.33 2.52
N ALA A 207 -2.69 23.02 2.42
CA ALA A 207 -3.69 22.35 3.22
C ALA A 207 -3.33 22.22 4.71
N PHE A 208 -2.05 22.40 5.09
CA PHE A 208 -1.68 22.44 6.51
C PHE A 208 -2.38 23.57 7.28
N ALA A 209 -2.84 24.62 6.59
CA ALA A 209 -3.68 25.65 7.21
C ALA A 209 -4.99 25.09 7.80
N LEU A 210 -5.47 23.92 7.31
CA LEU A 210 -6.66 23.24 7.84
C LEU A 210 -6.47 22.75 9.29
N PHE A 211 -5.24 22.58 9.77
CA PHE A 211 -4.98 22.26 11.19
C PHE A 211 -5.43 23.37 12.15
N LYS A 212 -5.65 24.59 11.65
CA LYS A 212 -6.26 25.67 12.45
C LYS A 212 -7.72 25.42 12.77
N GLN A 213 -8.40 24.60 11.98
CA GLN A 213 -9.76 24.17 12.21
C GLN A 213 -9.78 22.91 13.08
N LYS A 214 -10.31 23.00 14.31
CA LYS A 214 -10.32 21.89 15.28
C LYS A 214 -10.83 20.56 14.71
N LYS A 215 -11.89 20.60 13.91
CA LYS A 215 -12.52 19.43 13.29
C LYS A 215 -11.57 18.76 12.30
N MET A 216 -10.92 19.53 11.43
CA MET A 216 -9.97 19.04 10.45
C MET A 216 -8.69 18.55 11.11
N ALA A 217 -8.18 19.25 12.10
CA ALA A 217 -7.01 18.83 12.86
C ALA A 217 -7.24 17.46 13.52
N ILE A 218 -8.36 17.27 14.19
CA ILE A 218 -8.74 15.98 14.80
C ILE A 218 -8.80 14.89 13.73
N PHE A 219 -9.46 15.16 12.61
CA PHE A 219 -9.56 14.21 11.52
C PHE A 219 -8.17 13.79 10.98
N PHE A 220 -7.29 14.74 10.68
CA PHE A 220 -5.96 14.43 10.15
C PHE A 220 -5.07 13.69 11.16
N ILE A 221 -5.16 14.03 12.45
CA ILE A 221 -4.45 13.30 13.51
C ILE A 221 -4.93 11.84 13.58
N PHE A 222 -6.25 11.60 13.56
CA PHE A 222 -6.76 10.23 13.57
C PHE A 222 -6.47 9.50 12.26
N SER A 223 -6.41 10.18 11.14
CA SER A 223 -5.96 9.62 9.86
C SER A 223 -4.52 9.14 9.95
N MET A 224 -3.64 9.91 10.58
CA MET A 224 -2.26 9.51 10.84
C MET A 224 -2.19 8.29 11.78
N LEU A 225 -2.94 8.32 12.90
CA LEU A 225 -2.96 7.22 13.86
C LEU A 225 -3.49 5.92 13.25
N LEU A 226 -4.49 6.00 12.39
CA LEU A 226 -4.94 4.82 11.63
C LEU A 226 -3.89 4.39 10.59
N GLY A 227 -3.24 5.35 9.95
CA GLY A 227 -2.15 5.11 9.01
C GLY A 227 -1.05 4.22 9.58
N VAL A 228 -0.82 4.28 10.88
CA VAL A 228 0.08 3.37 11.61
C VAL A 228 -0.24 1.90 11.34
N SER A 229 -1.52 1.53 11.25
CA SER A 229 -1.95 0.14 11.03
C SER A 229 -1.79 -0.34 9.58
N LEU A 230 -1.77 0.57 8.60
CA LEU A 230 -1.88 0.23 7.17
C LEU A 230 -0.75 -0.66 6.65
N GLN A 231 0.49 -0.37 7.04
CA GLN A 231 1.67 -1.07 6.51
C GLN A 231 2.14 -2.23 7.37
N ILE A 232 1.61 -2.38 8.59
CA ILE A 232 2.07 -3.43 9.52
C ILE A 232 1.92 -4.82 8.88
N THR A 233 0.77 -5.12 8.30
CA THR A 233 0.53 -6.44 7.71
C THR A 233 1.30 -6.66 6.42
N ASN A 234 1.59 -5.63 5.63
CA ASN A 234 2.43 -5.75 4.44
C ASN A 234 3.86 -6.19 4.81
N GLY A 235 4.41 -5.66 5.90
CA GLY A 235 5.76 -5.99 6.36
C GLY A 235 5.86 -7.31 7.14
N PHE A 236 4.87 -7.63 7.94
CA PHE A 236 5.00 -8.64 8.97
C PHE A 236 4.04 -9.84 8.87
N ALA A 237 2.99 -9.78 8.04
CA ALA A 237 2.06 -10.91 7.91
C ALA A 237 2.72 -12.14 7.25
N ASN A 238 3.49 -11.95 6.19
CA ASN A 238 4.16 -13.04 5.52
C ASN A 238 5.27 -13.67 6.40
N PRO A 239 6.19 -12.91 7.04
CA PRO A 239 7.13 -13.47 8.02
C PRO A 239 6.44 -14.23 9.16
N PHE A 240 5.33 -13.69 9.67
CA PHE A 240 4.54 -14.35 10.71
C PHE A 240 4.03 -15.72 10.25
N ILE A 241 3.37 -15.79 9.10
CA ILE A 241 2.81 -17.05 8.60
C ILE A 241 3.93 -18.04 8.26
N ASN A 242 5.02 -17.58 7.67
CA ASN A 242 6.18 -18.42 7.38
C ASN A 242 6.88 -18.96 8.63
N SER A 243 6.84 -18.26 9.77
CA SER A 243 7.48 -18.69 11.00
C SER A 243 6.94 -20.03 11.53
N PHE A 244 5.70 -20.37 11.17
CA PHE A 244 5.11 -21.67 11.52
C PHE A 244 5.81 -22.88 10.87
N LYS A 245 6.60 -22.69 9.81
CA LYS A 245 7.43 -23.76 9.22
C LYS A 245 8.43 -24.36 10.19
N ALA A 246 8.87 -23.59 11.18
CA ALA A 246 9.78 -24.07 12.21
C ALA A 246 9.12 -25.01 13.23
N ILE A 247 7.81 -25.17 13.17
CA ILE A 247 7.04 -26.06 14.07
C ILE A 247 6.65 -27.33 13.29
N PRO A 248 7.06 -28.52 13.71
CA PRO A 248 6.79 -29.76 12.97
C PRO A 248 5.32 -29.99 12.66
N GLU A 249 4.41 -29.62 13.56
CA GLU A 249 2.95 -29.74 13.36
C GLU A 249 2.44 -28.94 12.14
N PHE A 250 3.07 -27.80 11.86
CA PHE A 250 2.61 -26.89 10.80
C PHE A 250 3.52 -26.84 9.57
N ALA A 251 4.69 -27.49 9.62
CA ALA A 251 5.70 -27.41 8.59
C ALA A 251 5.19 -27.74 7.18
N ASP A 252 4.32 -28.75 7.08
CA ASP A 252 3.73 -29.21 5.82
C ASP A 252 2.35 -28.57 5.51
N SER A 253 1.88 -27.65 6.35
CA SER A 253 0.59 -26.98 6.12
C SER A 253 0.65 -26.08 4.89
N PHE A 254 -0.45 -26.05 4.13
CA PHE A 254 -0.57 -25.15 2.98
C PHE A 254 -0.30 -23.69 3.37
N GLY A 255 -0.90 -23.23 4.48
CA GLY A 255 -0.77 -21.85 4.91
C GLY A 255 0.67 -21.45 5.22
N ALA A 256 1.44 -22.27 5.92
CA ALA A 256 2.85 -21.99 6.23
C ALA A 256 3.72 -21.95 4.97
N ASN A 257 3.44 -22.81 3.98
CA ASN A 257 4.20 -22.87 2.74
C ASN A 257 3.79 -21.85 1.69
N HIS A 258 2.52 -21.43 1.71
CA HIS A 258 1.92 -20.51 0.74
C HIS A 258 1.32 -19.28 1.42
N ALA A 259 2.15 -18.54 2.16
CA ALA A 259 1.71 -17.36 2.90
C ALA A 259 1.11 -16.29 1.98
N ASN A 260 1.69 -16.05 0.80
CA ASN A 260 1.16 -15.11 -0.17
C ASN A 260 -0.20 -15.55 -0.74
N ALA A 261 -0.45 -16.84 -0.89
CA ALA A 261 -1.75 -17.34 -1.32
C ALA A 261 -2.85 -17.01 -0.29
N LEU A 262 -2.57 -17.13 1.01
CA LEU A 262 -3.48 -16.66 2.05
C LEU A 262 -3.65 -15.14 2.01
N ILE A 263 -2.54 -14.39 1.93
CA ILE A 263 -2.57 -12.92 1.92
C ILE A 263 -3.32 -12.39 0.69
N SER A 264 -3.32 -13.10 -0.44
CA SER A 264 -4.06 -12.70 -1.65
C SER A 264 -5.57 -12.58 -1.41
N LEU A 265 -6.12 -13.30 -0.44
CA LEU A 265 -7.52 -13.15 -0.02
C LEU A 265 -7.83 -11.74 0.49
N SER A 266 -6.83 -11.04 1.05
CA SER A 266 -6.99 -9.64 1.45
C SER A 266 -7.25 -8.74 0.25
N GLN A 267 -6.56 -8.95 -0.86
CA GLN A 267 -6.72 -8.16 -2.08
C GLN A 267 -8.07 -8.44 -2.77
N ILE A 268 -8.50 -9.70 -2.74
CA ILE A 268 -9.84 -10.08 -3.23
C ILE A 268 -10.92 -9.41 -2.38
N SER A 269 -10.78 -9.48 -1.06
CA SER A 269 -11.71 -8.85 -0.11
C SER A 269 -11.77 -7.34 -0.31
N GLU A 270 -10.64 -6.67 -0.49
CA GLU A 270 -10.56 -5.23 -0.80
C GLU A 270 -11.45 -4.90 -2.00
N THR A 271 -11.27 -5.62 -3.11
CA THR A 271 -12.06 -5.40 -4.33
C THR A 271 -13.57 -5.57 -4.10
N LEU A 272 -13.97 -6.57 -3.32
CA LEU A 272 -15.39 -6.84 -3.04
C LEU A 272 -15.98 -5.83 -2.04
N CYS A 273 -15.22 -5.45 -1.02
CA CYS A 273 -15.67 -4.52 0.02
C CYS A 273 -15.95 -3.12 -0.51
N ILE A 274 -15.24 -2.66 -1.55
CA ILE A 274 -15.52 -1.38 -2.22
C ILE A 274 -16.99 -1.30 -2.67
N LEU A 275 -17.58 -2.39 -3.13
CA LEU A 275 -18.98 -2.44 -3.56
C LEU A 275 -19.98 -2.22 -2.43
N LEU A 276 -19.60 -2.51 -1.19
CA LEU A 276 -20.45 -2.33 0.00
C LEU A 276 -20.42 -0.91 0.56
N ILE A 277 -19.41 -0.12 0.21
CA ILE A 277 -19.19 1.21 0.79
C ILE A 277 -20.36 2.16 0.55
N PRO A 278 -20.93 2.31 -0.66
CA PRO A 278 -22.05 3.22 -0.89
C PRO A 278 -23.26 2.88 -0.03
N PHE A 279 -23.56 1.60 0.14
CA PHE A 279 -24.64 1.14 1.02
C PHE A 279 -24.36 1.49 2.48
N CYS A 280 -23.14 1.21 2.96
CA CYS A 280 -22.77 1.50 4.34
C CYS A 280 -22.74 3.01 4.63
N LEU A 281 -22.23 3.82 3.72
CA LEU A 281 -22.20 5.28 3.86
C LEU A 281 -23.61 5.86 3.94
N LYS A 282 -24.51 5.42 3.06
CA LYS A 282 -25.90 5.87 3.04
C LYS A 282 -26.65 5.49 4.32
N ARG A 283 -26.37 4.28 4.88
CA ARG A 283 -27.07 3.77 6.06
C ARG A 283 -26.50 4.27 7.38
N PHE A 284 -25.17 4.34 7.50
CA PHE A 284 -24.49 4.60 8.77
C PHE A 284 -23.83 5.98 8.84
N GLY A 285 -23.54 6.58 7.69
CA GLY A 285 -22.81 7.85 7.58
C GLY A 285 -21.30 7.73 7.80
N ILE A 286 -20.58 8.78 7.41
CA ILE A 286 -19.10 8.80 7.35
C ILE A 286 -18.44 8.37 8.67
N LYS A 287 -18.81 9.00 9.80
CA LYS A 287 -18.18 8.71 11.11
C LYS A 287 -18.28 7.24 11.50
N ARG A 288 -19.48 6.64 11.35
CA ARG A 288 -19.69 5.23 11.75
C ARG A 288 -18.96 4.29 10.82
N VAL A 289 -18.90 4.58 9.52
CA VAL A 289 -18.15 3.78 8.54
C VAL A 289 -16.65 3.83 8.85
N MET A 290 -16.10 4.99 9.19
CA MET A 290 -14.70 5.12 9.65
C MET A 290 -14.46 4.32 10.94
N LEU A 291 -15.40 4.36 11.90
CA LEU A 291 -15.28 3.60 13.15
C LEU A 291 -15.34 2.09 12.91
N ILE A 292 -16.21 1.63 12.00
CA ILE A 292 -16.26 0.22 11.59
C ILE A 292 -14.89 -0.22 11.01
N ALA A 293 -14.27 0.61 10.18
CA ALA A 293 -12.92 0.34 9.65
C ALA A 293 -11.87 0.23 10.76
N MET A 294 -11.90 1.13 11.75
CA MET A 294 -10.98 1.08 12.89
C MET A 294 -11.16 -0.20 13.72
N LEU A 295 -12.41 -0.59 13.99
CA LEU A 295 -12.72 -1.84 14.69
C LEU A 295 -12.35 -3.07 13.86
N ALA A 296 -12.44 -3.00 12.55
CA ALA A 296 -11.98 -4.05 11.65
C ALA A 296 -10.46 -4.28 11.76
N TRP A 297 -9.65 -3.23 11.97
CA TRP A 297 -8.21 -3.39 12.29
C TRP A 297 -7.99 -4.11 13.61
N VAL A 298 -8.77 -3.81 14.64
CA VAL A 298 -8.70 -4.53 15.93
C VAL A 298 -8.96 -6.01 15.72
N LEU A 299 -10.04 -6.33 15.00
CA LEU A 299 -10.42 -7.71 14.71
C LEU A 299 -9.34 -8.42 13.88
N ARG A 300 -8.81 -7.75 12.83
CA ARG A 300 -7.77 -8.30 11.97
C ARG A 300 -6.53 -8.72 12.77
N PHE A 301 -6.00 -7.81 13.57
CA PHE A 301 -4.82 -8.09 14.40
C PHE A 301 -5.10 -9.13 15.50
N GLY A 302 -6.27 -9.08 16.12
CA GLY A 302 -6.68 -10.09 17.10
C GLY A 302 -6.78 -11.49 16.52
N LEU A 303 -7.33 -11.62 15.31
CA LEU A 303 -7.41 -12.88 14.57
C LEU A 303 -6.03 -13.42 14.16
N PHE A 304 -5.09 -12.54 13.80
CA PHE A 304 -3.70 -12.94 13.59
C PHE A 304 -3.05 -13.44 14.90
N GLY A 305 -3.30 -12.78 16.02
CA GLY A 305 -2.77 -13.17 17.31
C GLY A 305 -3.25 -14.53 17.79
N ALA A 306 -4.48 -14.92 17.43
CA ALA A 306 -5.09 -16.20 17.81
C ALA A 306 -4.95 -17.29 16.73
N GLY A 307 -4.67 -16.92 15.47
CA GLY A 307 -4.68 -17.83 14.32
C GLY A 307 -3.39 -18.64 14.17
N ASN A 308 -3.50 -19.77 13.49
CA ASN A 308 -2.39 -20.60 13.04
C ASN A 308 -2.76 -21.30 11.73
N PRO A 309 -1.78 -21.83 10.96
CA PRO A 309 -2.08 -22.48 9.68
C PRO A 309 -2.64 -23.91 9.77
N GLY A 310 -2.88 -24.42 11.00
CA GLY A 310 -3.54 -25.70 11.25
C GLY A 310 -5.02 -25.51 11.58
N GLY A 311 -5.47 -25.97 12.73
CA GLY A 311 -6.86 -25.85 13.19
C GLY A 311 -7.37 -24.40 13.32
N GLY A 312 -6.48 -23.44 13.46
CA GLY A 312 -6.77 -21.98 13.51
C GLY A 312 -6.72 -21.26 12.18
N VAL A 313 -6.57 -21.96 11.03
CA VAL A 313 -6.44 -21.33 9.71
C VAL A 313 -7.66 -20.47 9.34
N TRP A 314 -8.84 -20.82 9.81
CA TRP A 314 -10.05 -20.02 9.60
C TRP A 314 -9.95 -18.60 10.18
N MET A 315 -9.21 -18.43 11.28
CA MET A 315 -8.94 -17.09 11.86
C MET A 315 -8.03 -16.28 10.95
N LEU A 316 -7.01 -16.90 10.37
CA LEU A 316 -6.15 -16.25 9.39
C LEU A 316 -6.95 -15.83 8.14
N ILE A 317 -7.79 -16.73 7.62
CA ILE A 317 -8.66 -16.45 6.46
C ILE A 317 -9.63 -15.31 6.80
N LEU A 318 -10.29 -15.35 7.95
CA LEU A 318 -11.21 -14.29 8.37
C LEU A 318 -10.48 -12.95 8.52
N SER A 319 -9.25 -12.94 9.07
CA SER A 319 -8.42 -11.75 9.13
C SER A 319 -8.14 -11.17 7.74
N MET A 320 -7.87 -12.03 6.74
CA MET A 320 -7.67 -11.58 5.35
C MET A 320 -8.95 -10.97 4.76
N ILE A 321 -10.11 -11.58 5.03
CA ILE A 321 -11.41 -11.08 4.56
C ILE A 321 -11.75 -9.73 5.20
N VAL A 322 -11.49 -9.56 6.49
CA VAL A 322 -11.74 -8.32 7.23
C VAL A 322 -10.89 -7.14 6.71
N TYR A 323 -9.78 -7.41 6.05
CA TYR A 323 -8.88 -6.37 5.50
C TYR A 323 -9.58 -5.38 4.58
N GLY A 324 -10.46 -5.84 3.69
CA GLY A 324 -11.18 -4.95 2.78
C GLY A 324 -12.03 -3.92 3.53
N VAL A 325 -12.69 -4.32 4.62
CA VAL A 325 -13.42 -3.39 5.49
C VAL A 325 -12.46 -2.46 6.22
N ALA A 326 -11.36 -2.99 6.77
CA ALA A 326 -10.40 -2.22 7.53
C ALA A 326 -9.72 -1.12 6.69
N PHE A 327 -9.36 -1.43 5.45
CA PHE A 327 -8.62 -0.53 4.57
C PHE A 327 -9.54 0.45 3.83
N ASP A 328 -10.50 -0.07 3.05
CA ASP A 328 -11.27 0.77 2.13
C ASP A 328 -12.32 1.61 2.80
N PHE A 329 -12.97 1.10 3.83
CA PHE A 329 -14.02 1.87 4.52
C PHE A 329 -13.47 3.17 5.12
N PHE A 330 -12.24 3.14 5.64
CA PHE A 330 -11.62 4.35 6.12
C PHE A 330 -11.12 5.25 4.99
N ASN A 331 -10.40 4.70 4.03
CA ASN A 331 -9.81 5.50 2.95
C ASN A 331 -10.87 6.23 2.13
N ILE A 332 -11.94 5.54 1.75
CA ILE A 332 -13.00 6.15 0.93
C ILE A 332 -13.87 7.10 1.76
N SER A 333 -14.27 6.73 2.98
CA SER A 333 -15.05 7.62 3.83
C SER A 333 -14.25 8.83 4.31
N GLY A 334 -12.95 8.67 4.55
CA GLY A 334 -12.04 9.75 4.89
C GLY A 334 -11.84 10.72 3.72
N SER A 335 -11.63 10.19 2.52
CA SER A 335 -11.55 10.99 1.31
C SER A 335 -12.85 11.77 1.07
N LEU A 336 -14.01 11.13 1.25
CA LEU A 336 -15.30 11.77 1.13
C LEU A 336 -15.51 12.86 2.21
N PHE A 337 -15.08 12.62 3.44
CA PHE A 337 -15.09 13.63 4.49
C PHE A 337 -14.29 14.87 4.10
N VAL A 338 -13.05 14.66 3.60
CA VAL A 338 -12.22 15.78 3.12
C VAL A 338 -12.91 16.53 1.98
N ASP A 339 -13.50 15.80 1.03
CA ASP A 339 -14.20 16.40 -0.12
C ASP A 339 -15.38 17.27 0.31
N THR A 340 -16.18 16.81 1.28
CA THR A 340 -17.37 17.52 1.76
C THR A 340 -17.08 18.68 2.71
N GLU A 341 -15.95 18.65 3.40
CA GLU A 341 -15.62 19.63 4.46
C GLU A 341 -14.57 20.67 4.03
N THR A 342 -14.10 20.61 2.78
CA THR A 342 -13.12 21.58 2.26
C THR A 342 -13.65 22.33 1.05
N ASP A 343 -13.26 23.61 0.95
CA ASP A 343 -13.57 24.43 -0.21
C ASP A 343 -12.91 23.89 -1.48
N SER A 344 -13.58 24.10 -2.62
CA SER A 344 -13.10 23.63 -3.92
C SER A 344 -11.69 24.10 -4.27
N SER A 345 -11.28 25.29 -3.79
CA SER A 345 -9.96 25.89 -4.04
C SER A 345 -8.80 25.15 -3.39
N ILE A 346 -9.01 24.42 -2.27
CA ILE A 346 -7.96 23.71 -1.54
C ILE A 346 -8.23 22.21 -1.45
N ARG A 347 -9.33 21.72 -2.03
CA ARG A 347 -9.78 20.32 -1.94
C ARG A 347 -8.72 19.33 -2.39
N SER A 348 -8.09 19.56 -3.53
CA SER A 348 -7.01 18.70 -4.03
C SER A 348 -5.81 18.64 -3.07
N SER A 349 -5.41 19.79 -2.51
CA SER A 349 -4.34 19.87 -1.52
C SER A 349 -4.72 19.17 -0.21
N ALA A 350 -5.98 19.24 0.19
CA ALA A 350 -6.49 18.57 1.39
C ALA A 350 -6.51 17.04 1.22
N GLN A 351 -6.87 16.53 0.03
CA GLN A 351 -6.75 15.12 -0.31
C GLN A 351 -5.29 14.66 -0.28
N GLY A 352 -4.37 15.47 -0.83
CA GLY A 352 -2.93 15.22 -0.73
C GLY A 352 -2.45 15.15 0.72
N LEU A 353 -2.90 16.07 1.57
CA LEU A 353 -2.58 16.05 3.01
C LEU A 353 -3.14 14.79 3.70
N PHE A 354 -4.36 14.35 3.35
CA PHE A 354 -4.93 13.11 3.86
C PHE A 354 -4.03 11.91 3.53
N MET A 355 -3.54 11.81 2.29
CA MET A 355 -2.62 10.75 1.87
C MET A 355 -1.25 10.85 2.57
N ILE A 356 -0.73 12.05 2.77
CA ILE A 356 0.52 12.28 3.53
C ILE A 356 0.35 11.81 4.98
N MET A 357 -0.76 12.15 5.62
CA MET A 357 -1.01 11.76 7.01
C MET A 357 -1.19 10.25 7.17
N THR A 358 -1.91 9.59 6.25
CA THR A 358 -2.18 8.14 6.30
C THR A 358 -1.01 7.31 5.80
N ASN A 359 -0.72 7.40 4.49
CA ASN A 359 0.24 6.52 3.81
C ASN A 359 1.70 7.02 3.90
N GLY A 360 1.90 8.30 4.20
CA GLY A 360 3.21 8.86 4.42
C GLY A 360 3.64 8.74 5.88
N ILE A 361 3.21 9.68 6.71
CA ILE A 361 3.67 9.82 8.11
C ILE A 361 3.17 8.65 8.94
N GLY A 362 1.86 8.36 8.90
CA GLY A 362 1.25 7.28 9.68
C GLY A 362 1.87 5.92 9.37
N ALA A 363 1.97 5.56 8.11
CA ALA A 363 2.56 4.29 7.68
C ALA A 363 4.07 4.20 8.05
N THR A 364 4.82 5.30 7.92
CA THR A 364 6.24 5.34 8.32
C THR A 364 6.40 5.10 9.82
N ILE A 365 5.67 5.84 10.65
CA ILE A 365 5.69 5.66 12.12
C ILE A 365 5.22 4.24 12.48
N GLY A 366 4.19 3.76 11.78
CA GLY A 366 3.62 2.44 12.01
C GLY A 366 4.59 1.30 11.77
N THR A 367 5.29 1.31 10.65
CA THR A 367 6.26 0.26 10.32
C THR A 367 7.48 0.28 11.23
N LEU A 368 7.98 1.47 11.58
CA LEU A 368 9.10 1.61 12.53
C LEU A 368 8.69 1.21 13.96
N GLY A 369 7.50 1.61 14.40
CA GLY A 369 6.96 1.20 15.68
C GLY A 369 6.68 -0.31 15.75
N ALA A 370 6.11 -0.87 14.69
CA ALA A 370 5.89 -2.31 14.60
C ALA A 370 7.21 -3.10 14.61
N GLN A 371 8.26 -2.58 13.94
CA GLN A 371 9.60 -3.19 14.03
C GLN A 371 10.08 -3.28 15.48
N ALA A 372 9.96 -2.21 16.25
CA ALA A 372 10.38 -2.21 17.65
C ALA A 372 9.61 -3.24 18.49
N VAL A 373 8.30 -3.40 18.26
CA VAL A 373 7.48 -4.42 18.92
C VAL A 373 7.91 -5.83 18.50
N VAL A 374 8.12 -6.05 17.21
CA VAL A 374 8.51 -7.37 16.67
C VAL A 374 9.93 -7.73 17.12
N ASP A 375 10.87 -6.78 17.12
CA ASP A 375 12.24 -7.01 17.64
C ASP A 375 12.19 -7.48 19.10
N LYS A 376 11.36 -6.83 19.93
CA LYS A 376 11.25 -7.12 21.35
C LYS A 376 10.59 -8.48 21.65
N PHE A 377 9.52 -8.81 20.95
CA PHE A 377 8.70 -9.99 21.30
C PHE A 377 8.92 -11.19 20.39
N VAL A 378 9.41 -11.00 19.19
CA VAL A 378 9.55 -12.04 18.16
C VAL A 378 10.99 -12.36 17.86
N PHE A 379 11.76 -11.40 17.34
CA PHE A 379 13.13 -11.66 16.86
C PHE A 379 14.15 -11.82 17.98
N SER A 380 13.80 -11.46 19.21
CA SER A 380 14.57 -11.79 20.41
C SER A 380 14.40 -13.24 20.87
N GLN A 381 13.41 -13.96 20.33
CA GLN A 381 13.12 -15.34 20.69
C GLN A 381 13.75 -16.33 19.71
N PRO A 382 14.13 -17.54 20.19
CA PRO A 382 14.54 -18.61 19.29
C PRO A 382 13.41 -19.02 18.35
N GLU A 383 13.77 -19.45 17.13
CA GLU A 383 12.81 -19.96 16.16
C GLU A 383 12.00 -21.13 16.70
N GLY A 384 10.77 -21.27 16.24
CA GLY A 384 9.82 -22.29 16.69
C GLY A 384 8.74 -21.75 17.62
N LEU A 385 8.33 -22.52 18.60
CA LEU A 385 7.19 -22.19 19.47
C LEU A 385 7.35 -20.85 20.22
N ALA A 386 8.54 -20.54 20.68
CA ALA A 386 8.80 -19.28 21.39
C ALA A 386 8.62 -18.06 20.48
N GLN A 387 9.11 -18.13 19.26
CA GLN A 387 8.96 -17.07 18.28
C GLN A 387 7.51 -16.89 17.85
N VAL A 388 6.77 -17.99 17.64
CA VAL A 388 5.33 -17.93 17.32
C VAL A 388 4.51 -17.37 18.47
N ALA A 389 4.83 -17.70 19.72
CA ALA A 389 4.21 -17.05 20.88
C ALA A 389 4.52 -15.55 20.94
N GLY A 390 5.73 -15.16 20.56
CA GLY A 390 6.12 -13.77 20.38
C GLY A 390 5.28 -13.04 19.32
N TRP A 391 5.03 -13.68 18.18
CA TRP A 391 4.14 -13.15 17.15
C TRP A 391 2.71 -12.93 17.66
N SER A 392 2.15 -13.89 18.40
CA SER A 392 0.83 -13.75 19.01
C SER A 392 0.78 -12.50 19.91
N THR A 393 1.80 -12.32 20.76
CA THR A 393 1.94 -11.15 21.62
C THR A 393 2.02 -9.85 20.82
N ALA A 394 2.85 -9.80 19.78
CA ALA A 394 3.00 -8.63 18.91
C ALA A 394 1.67 -8.25 18.23
N TRP A 395 0.93 -9.22 17.69
CA TRP A 395 -0.36 -8.98 17.08
C TRP A 395 -1.40 -8.46 18.08
N TYR A 396 -1.41 -8.94 19.32
CA TYR A 396 -2.28 -8.40 20.36
C TYR A 396 -1.88 -7.00 20.80
N VAL A 397 -0.59 -6.64 20.78
CA VAL A 397 -0.14 -5.25 20.98
C VAL A 397 -0.67 -4.35 19.88
N PHE A 398 -0.62 -4.77 18.63
CA PHE A 398 -1.19 -4.01 17.51
C PHE A 398 -2.70 -3.90 17.61
N ALA A 399 -3.39 -4.97 18.02
CA ALA A 399 -4.84 -4.94 18.27
C ALA A 399 -5.21 -3.96 19.39
N ALA A 400 -4.46 -3.95 20.48
CA ALA A 400 -4.66 -3.01 21.59
C ALA A 400 -4.46 -1.56 21.15
N TYR A 401 -3.41 -1.28 20.36
CA TYR A 401 -3.20 0.03 19.75
C TYR A 401 -4.41 0.46 18.89
N ALA A 402 -4.85 -0.41 17.99
CA ALA A 402 -6.00 -0.12 17.12
C ALA A 402 -7.28 0.12 17.92
N LEU A 403 -7.49 -0.64 19.01
CA LEU A 403 -8.64 -0.46 19.91
C LEU A 403 -8.61 0.90 20.61
N VAL A 404 -7.46 1.30 21.14
CA VAL A 404 -7.29 2.62 21.79
C VAL A 404 -7.59 3.73 20.78
N VAL A 405 -7.08 3.66 19.56
CA VAL A 405 -7.36 4.64 18.50
C VAL A 405 -8.86 4.68 18.19
N ALA A 406 -9.52 3.52 18.05
CA ALA A 406 -10.96 3.44 17.76
C ALA A 406 -11.80 4.07 18.88
N VAL A 407 -11.49 3.78 20.14
CA VAL A 407 -12.20 4.34 21.30
C VAL A 407 -12.00 5.85 21.38
N LEU A 408 -10.77 6.32 21.24
CA LEU A 408 -10.48 7.76 21.25
C LEU A 408 -11.19 8.48 20.10
N PHE A 409 -11.20 7.89 18.89
CA PHE A 409 -11.92 8.45 17.74
C PHE A 409 -13.43 8.55 18.04
N ALA A 410 -14.03 7.52 18.59
CA ALA A 410 -15.46 7.51 18.91
C ALA A 410 -15.84 8.66 19.86
N ILE A 411 -14.97 8.96 20.85
CA ILE A 411 -15.19 9.99 21.86
C ILE A 411 -14.88 11.39 21.34
N VAL A 412 -13.73 11.55 20.68
CA VAL A 412 -13.17 12.87 20.34
C VAL A 412 -13.72 13.39 19.00
N PHE A 413 -13.88 12.53 17.99
CA PHE A 413 -14.35 12.95 16.68
C PHE A 413 -15.88 13.10 16.68
N LYS A 414 -16.34 14.32 16.87
CA LYS A 414 -17.78 14.66 16.83
C LYS A 414 -18.15 15.12 15.42
N TYR A 415 -18.83 14.25 14.69
CA TYR A 415 -19.35 14.53 13.35
C TYR A 415 -20.80 14.06 13.26
N LYS A 416 -21.68 14.98 12.83
CA LYS A 416 -23.09 14.68 12.56
C LYS A 416 -23.24 14.45 11.04
N HIS A 417 -23.71 13.28 10.69
CA HIS A 417 -23.96 12.94 9.29
C HIS A 417 -25.08 13.80 8.74
N ASP A 418 -24.83 14.43 7.59
CA ASP A 418 -25.82 15.16 6.80
C ASP A 418 -25.99 14.48 5.45
N PRO A 419 -27.10 13.73 5.22
CA PRO A 419 -27.34 13.02 3.97
C PRO A 419 -27.41 13.94 2.74
N ALA A 420 -27.78 15.23 2.93
CA ALA A 420 -27.90 16.18 1.83
C ALA A 420 -26.55 16.57 1.22
N LYS A 421 -25.45 16.43 1.97
CA LYS A 421 -24.09 16.69 1.48
C LYS A 421 -23.48 15.55 0.65
N MET A 422 -24.22 14.44 0.48
CA MET A 422 -23.75 13.25 -0.24
C MET A 422 -24.47 13.05 -1.59
N GLN A 423 -25.24 14.02 -2.03
CA GLN A 423 -25.95 14.00 -3.34
C GLN A 423 -25.09 14.62 -4.43
#